data_57589f4b5a5c6616b2f05ed36dcd2dd1
#
_entry.id   57589f4b5a5c6616b2f05ed36dcd2dd1
#
_cell.length_a   1.000
_cell.length_b   1.000
_cell.length_c   1.000
_cell.angle_alpha   90.00
_cell.angle_beta   90.00
_cell.angle_gamma   90.00
#
_symmetry.space_group_name_H-M   'P 1'
#
loop_
_entity.id
_entity.type
_entity.pdbx_description
1 polymer ?
#
loop_
_entity_poly.entity_id
_entity_poly.type
_entity_poly.pdbx_seq_one_letter_code
_entity_poly.pdbx_strand_id
1 'polypeptide(L)'
;MSGGRFNYADCNLKSEMFGWVDEPYNVMEDDEISELVWDVLNLIHDLDYYQSGDTCRETYIESKNEFKKKWFSNRSERLEQIVDKKIERLREEVKEMIGDM
;
A
#
# COMPACT_ATOMS: atom_id res chain seq x y z
N MET A 1 -7.01 -26.32 -0.16
CA MET A 1 -6.39 -26.05 -1.46
C MET A 1 -5.67 -24.71 -1.45
N SER A 2 -4.40 -24.73 -1.79
CA SER A 2 -3.64 -23.51 -1.93
C SER A 2 -4.17 -22.66 -3.10
N GLY A 3 -4.04 -21.34 -3.01
CA GLY A 3 -4.51 -20.43 -4.05
C GLY A 3 -6.00 -20.13 -4.01
N GLY A 4 -6.69 -20.51 -2.92
CA GLY A 4 -8.13 -20.54 -2.83
C GLY A 4 -8.86 -19.29 -3.28
N ARG A 5 -8.87 -18.22 -2.46
CA ARG A 5 -9.75 -17.08 -2.68
C ARG A 5 -9.40 -16.26 -3.92
N PHE A 6 -8.13 -16.03 -4.15
CA PHE A 6 -7.68 -15.15 -5.23
C PHE A 6 -7.14 -15.91 -6.44
N ASN A 7 -7.22 -17.23 -6.41
CA ASN A 7 -6.83 -18.09 -7.53
C ASN A 7 -5.42 -17.79 -8.05
N TYR A 8 -4.47 -17.61 -7.13
CA TYR A 8 -3.06 -17.31 -7.45
C TYR A 8 -2.86 -15.98 -8.21
N ALA A 9 -3.83 -15.07 -8.12
CA ALA A 9 -3.73 -13.78 -8.82
C ALA A 9 -2.47 -13.00 -8.46
N ASP A 10 -2.09 -13.02 -7.18
CA ASP A 10 -0.87 -12.37 -6.69
C ASP A 10 0.38 -12.98 -7.32
N CYS A 11 0.47 -14.30 -7.36
CA CYS A 11 1.61 -15.01 -7.95
C CYS A 11 1.68 -14.78 -9.45
N ASN A 12 0.54 -14.83 -10.14
CA ASN A 12 0.47 -14.59 -11.56
C ASN A 12 0.90 -13.18 -11.93
N LEU A 13 0.39 -12.19 -11.22
CA LEU A 13 0.74 -10.78 -11.48
C LEU A 13 2.21 -10.51 -11.15
N LYS A 14 2.69 -11.03 -10.03
CA LYS A 14 4.08 -10.87 -9.63
C LYS A 14 5.02 -11.48 -10.68
N SER A 15 4.69 -12.67 -11.18
CA SER A 15 5.45 -13.35 -12.21
C SER A 15 5.45 -12.58 -13.53
N GLU A 16 4.33 -11.99 -13.91
CA GLU A 16 4.21 -11.20 -15.13
C GLU A 16 4.97 -9.88 -15.04
N MET A 17 4.91 -9.21 -13.88
CA MET A 17 5.57 -7.91 -13.70
C MET A 17 7.07 -8.03 -13.43
N PHE A 18 7.47 -8.92 -12.52
CA PHE A 18 8.85 -9.02 -12.04
C PHE A 18 9.58 -10.26 -12.55
N GLY A 19 8.87 -11.25 -13.10
CA GLY A 19 9.45 -12.53 -13.48
C GLY A 19 9.78 -13.37 -12.24
N TRP A 20 10.68 -14.33 -12.41
CA TRP A 20 11.07 -15.25 -11.33
C TRP A 20 12.30 -14.72 -10.59
N VAL A 21 12.15 -13.60 -9.92
CA VAL A 21 13.24 -12.96 -9.18
C VAL A 21 12.93 -12.94 -7.69
N ASP A 22 13.97 -12.87 -6.86
CA ASP A 22 13.83 -12.86 -5.41
C ASP A 22 13.69 -11.44 -4.83
N GLU A 23 14.03 -10.42 -5.61
CA GLU A 23 14.01 -9.04 -5.19
C GLU A 23 13.26 -8.17 -6.19
N PRO A 24 12.57 -7.12 -5.74
CA PRO A 24 11.94 -6.20 -6.67
C PRO A 24 12.98 -5.44 -7.49
N TYR A 25 12.66 -5.18 -8.74
CA TYR A 25 13.46 -4.29 -9.57
C TYR A 25 12.56 -3.18 -10.11
N ASN A 26 13.16 -2.18 -10.74
CA ASN A 26 12.46 -0.96 -11.16
C ASN A 26 11.56 -1.20 -12.39
N VAL A 27 10.52 -2.02 -12.21
CA VAL A 27 9.59 -2.38 -13.27
C VAL A 27 8.63 -1.24 -13.62
N MET A 28 8.37 -0.35 -12.66
CA MET A 28 7.45 0.79 -12.82
C MET A 28 8.18 2.08 -13.18
N GLU A 29 9.46 2.00 -13.51
CA GLU A 29 10.32 3.17 -13.76
C GLU A 29 10.41 4.11 -12.55
N ASP A 30 10.15 3.57 -11.36
CA ASP A 30 10.23 4.26 -10.08
C ASP A 30 10.52 3.20 -9.01
N ASP A 31 11.66 3.33 -8.32
CA ASP A 31 12.11 2.33 -7.36
C ASP A 31 11.17 2.17 -6.19
N GLU A 32 10.67 3.29 -5.67
CA GLU A 32 9.76 3.27 -4.52
C GLU A 32 8.43 2.64 -4.87
N ILE A 33 7.84 3.02 -6.00
CA ILE A 33 6.56 2.46 -6.45
C ILE A 33 6.71 0.98 -6.77
N SER A 34 7.80 0.59 -7.42
CA SER A 34 8.06 -0.82 -7.75
C SER A 34 8.17 -1.67 -6.48
N GLU A 35 8.86 -1.17 -5.47
CA GLU A 35 8.97 -1.85 -4.19
C GLU A 35 7.62 -1.92 -3.46
N LEU A 36 6.83 -0.84 -3.53
CA LEU A 36 5.49 -0.83 -2.94
C LEU A 36 4.61 -1.91 -3.58
N VAL A 37 4.61 -2.00 -4.90
CA VAL A 37 3.82 -3.02 -5.62
C VAL A 37 4.28 -4.42 -5.22
N TRP A 38 5.57 -4.65 -5.15
CA TRP A 38 6.14 -5.92 -4.72
C TRP A 38 5.65 -6.29 -3.30
N ASP A 39 5.72 -5.37 -2.37
CA ASP A 39 5.29 -5.59 -0.98
C ASP A 39 3.78 -5.82 -0.89
N VAL A 40 2.97 -5.10 -1.68
CA VAL A 40 1.53 -5.32 -1.73
C VAL A 40 1.21 -6.72 -2.23
N LEU A 41 1.89 -7.18 -3.28
CA LEU A 41 1.67 -8.53 -3.82
C LEU A 41 2.03 -9.60 -2.80
N ASN A 42 3.10 -9.40 -2.03
CA ASN A 42 3.47 -10.32 -0.95
C ASN A 42 2.42 -10.32 0.16
N LEU A 43 1.86 -9.17 0.49
CA LEU A 43 0.80 -9.07 1.50
C LEU A 43 -0.46 -9.78 1.04
N ILE A 44 -0.83 -9.64 -0.23
CA ILE A 44 -1.98 -10.36 -0.82
C ILE A 44 -1.75 -11.86 -0.77
N HIS A 45 -0.53 -12.29 -1.03
CA HIS A 45 -0.16 -13.71 -0.94
C HIS A 45 -0.39 -14.26 0.47
N ASP A 46 0.05 -13.53 1.49
CA ASP A 46 -0.14 -13.92 2.88
C ASP A 46 -1.62 -13.95 3.25
N LEU A 47 -2.39 -12.99 2.76
CA LEU A 47 -3.84 -12.94 2.98
C LEU A 47 -4.54 -14.15 2.34
N ASP A 48 -4.17 -14.48 1.11
CA ASP A 48 -4.76 -15.60 0.38
C ASP A 48 -4.49 -16.92 1.12
N TYR A 49 -3.27 -17.12 1.58
CA TYR A 49 -2.91 -18.30 2.35
C TYR A 49 -3.67 -18.39 3.66
N TYR A 50 -3.81 -17.28 4.37
CA TYR A 50 -4.60 -17.24 5.59
C TYR A 50 -6.07 -17.59 5.33
N GLN A 51 -6.67 -16.97 4.31
CA GLN A 51 -8.09 -17.21 3.99
C GLN A 51 -8.35 -18.58 3.40
N SER A 52 -7.33 -19.22 2.84
CA SER A 52 -7.40 -20.59 2.35
C SER A 52 -7.15 -21.63 3.45
N GLY A 53 -6.76 -21.19 4.65
CA GLY A 53 -6.49 -22.06 5.76
C GLY A 53 -5.07 -22.62 5.80
N ASP A 54 -4.19 -22.17 4.93
CA ASP A 54 -2.80 -22.64 4.86
C ASP A 54 -1.90 -22.03 5.94
N THR A 55 -2.26 -20.84 6.42
CA THR A 55 -1.55 -20.17 7.52
C THR A 55 -2.53 -19.64 8.55
N CYS A 56 -2.03 -19.27 9.72
CA CYS A 56 -2.89 -18.70 10.75
C CYS A 56 -3.05 -17.19 10.59
N ARG A 57 -4.08 -16.66 11.23
CA ARG A 57 -4.39 -15.24 11.19
C ARG A 57 -3.24 -14.37 11.71
N GLU A 58 -2.56 -14.83 12.74
CA GLU A 58 -1.45 -14.11 13.36
C GLU A 58 -0.32 -13.85 12.38
N THR A 59 -0.03 -14.80 11.50
CA THR A 59 0.99 -14.63 10.46
C THR A 59 0.61 -13.48 9.51
N TYR A 60 -0.64 -13.44 9.08
CA TYR A 60 -1.13 -12.35 8.22
C TYR A 60 -1.09 -11.00 8.96
N ILE A 61 -1.50 -10.97 10.23
CA ILE A 61 -1.48 -9.74 11.03
C ILE A 61 -0.07 -9.20 11.17
N GLU A 62 0.92 -10.08 11.40
CA GLU A 62 2.32 -9.68 11.47
C GLU A 62 2.79 -9.06 10.15
N SER A 63 2.50 -9.71 9.03
CA SER A 63 2.84 -9.21 7.70
C SER A 63 2.21 -7.85 7.43
N LYS A 64 0.94 -7.70 7.79
CA LYS A 64 0.20 -6.46 7.63
C LYS A 64 0.81 -5.34 8.46
N ASN A 65 1.17 -5.63 9.71
CA ASN A 65 1.75 -4.64 10.61
C ASN A 65 3.15 -4.20 10.13
N GLU A 66 3.94 -5.13 9.64
CA GLU A 66 5.25 -4.80 9.06
C GLU A 66 5.11 -3.92 7.82
N PHE A 67 4.13 -4.25 6.96
CA PHE A 67 3.83 -3.44 5.78
C PHE A 67 3.44 -2.01 6.19
N LYS A 68 2.55 -1.87 7.16
CA LYS A 68 2.13 -0.55 7.66
C LYS A 68 3.29 0.21 8.28
N LYS A 69 4.14 -0.46 9.05
CA LYS A 69 5.31 0.16 9.67
C LYS A 69 6.27 0.70 8.61
N LYS A 70 6.50 -0.08 7.56
CA LYS A 70 7.40 0.32 6.47
C LYS A 70 6.86 1.50 5.66
N TRP A 71 5.58 1.45 5.29
CA TRP A 71 5.00 2.39 4.32
C TRP A 71 4.21 3.52 4.97
N PHE A 72 3.75 3.34 6.19
CA PHE A 72 2.91 4.32 6.89
C PHE A 72 3.46 4.71 8.26
N SER A 73 4.77 4.59 8.47
CA SER A 73 5.40 4.97 9.74
C SER A 73 5.19 6.44 10.08
N ASN A 74 5.04 7.29 9.07
CA ASN A 74 4.81 8.73 9.22
C ASN A 74 3.34 9.10 9.03
N ARG A 75 2.43 8.20 9.37
CA ARG A 75 1.00 8.40 9.16
C ARG A 75 0.48 9.68 9.86
N SER A 76 0.92 9.92 11.08
CA SER A 76 0.53 11.12 11.83
C SER A 76 0.97 12.40 11.12
N GLU A 77 2.20 12.44 10.64
CA GLU A 77 2.73 13.57 9.88
C GLU A 77 1.97 13.79 8.58
N ARG A 78 1.64 12.70 7.87
CA ARG A 78 0.86 12.77 6.63
C ARG A 78 -0.54 13.32 6.89
N LEU A 79 -1.18 12.89 7.96
CA LEU A 79 -2.49 13.40 8.34
C LEU A 79 -2.43 14.87 8.67
N GLU A 80 -1.41 15.31 9.40
CA GLU A 80 -1.19 16.73 9.70
C GLU A 80 -0.99 17.55 8.43
N GLN A 81 -0.20 17.04 7.48
CA GLN A 81 0.02 17.70 6.18
C GLN A 81 -1.27 17.82 5.39
N ILE A 82 -2.11 16.79 5.38
CA ILE A 82 -3.39 16.82 4.68
C ILE A 82 -4.33 17.85 5.32
N VAL A 83 -4.39 17.88 6.64
CA VAL A 83 -5.21 18.83 7.39
C VAL A 83 -4.72 20.26 7.14
N ASP A 84 -3.41 20.47 7.19
CA ASP A 84 -2.81 21.80 6.97
C ASP A 84 -3.12 22.31 5.56
N LYS A 85 -3.04 21.47 4.55
CA LYS A 85 -3.38 21.83 3.16
C LYS A 85 -4.85 22.23 3.03
N LYS A 86 -5.74 21.51 3.68
CA LYS A 86 -7.17 21.82 3.67
C LYS A 86 -7.46 23.15 4.38
N ILE A 87 -6.77 23.40 5.49
CA ILE A 87 -6.90 24.66 6.20
C ILE A 87 -6.43 25.83 5.35
N GLU A 88 -5.29 25.68 4.66
CA GLU A 88 -4.79 26.71 3.75
C GLU A 88 -5.79 27.03 2.62
N ARG A 89 -6.39 26.00 2.03
CA ARG A 89 -7.43 26.19 1.00
C ARG A 89 -8.61 26.97 1.56
N LEU A 90 -9.07 26.62 2.74
CA LEU A 90 -10.18 27.33 3.37
C LEU A 90 -9.84 28.79 3.64
N ARG A 91 -8.62 29.06 4.06
CA ARG A 91 -8.15 30.43 4.29
C ARG A 91 -8.13 31.25 3.01
N GLU A 92 -7.66 30.65 1.92
CA GLU A 92 -7.65 31.31 0.62
C GLU A 92 -9.06 31.59 0.12
N GLU A 93 -9.97 30.62 0.25
CA GLU A 93 -11.37 30.80 -0.12
C GLU A 93 -12.02 31.94 0.67
N VAL A 94 -11.79 32.00 1.97
CA VAL A 94 -12.32 33.06 2.83
C VAL A 94 -11.74 34.41 2.42
N LYS A 95 -10.43 34.48 2.14
CA LYS A 95 -9.78 35.71 1.68
C LYS A 95 -10.37 36.21 0.37
N GLU A 96 -10.62 35.31 -0.56
CA GLU A 96 -11.25 35.66 -1.84
C GLU A 96 -12.66 36.23 -1.63
N MET A 97 -13.43 35.59 -0.75
CA MET A 97 -14.77 36.07 -0.41
C MET A 97 -14.77 37.46 0.22
N ILE A 98 -13.80 37.69 1.11
CA ILE A 98 -13.65 39.02 1.77
C ILE A 98 -13.08 40.03 0.81
N GLY A 99 -12.15 39.62 -0.05
CA GLY A 99 -11.52 40.51 -1.04
C GLY A 99 -12.48 41.05 -2.07
N ASP A 100 -13.55 40.33 -2.36
CA ASP A 100 -14.59 40.77 -3.32
C ASP A 100 -15.59 41.71 -2.70
N MET A 101 -15.50 41.93 -1.41
CA MET A 101 -16.31 42.93 -0.72
C MET A 101 -15.53 44.22 -0.58
#